data_2a05737fef4011a35e4ab7ed4aabe025
#
_entry.id   2a05737fef4011a35e4ab7ed4aabe025
#
_cell.length_a   1.000
_cell.length_b   1.000
_cell.length_c   1.000
_cell.angle_alpha   90.00
_cell.angle_beta   90.00
_cell.angle_gamma   90.00
#
_symmetry.space_group_name_H-M   'P 1'
#
loop_
_entity.id
_entity.type
_entity.pdbx_description
1 polymer ?
#
loop_
_entity_poly.entity_id
_entity_poly.type
_entity_poly.pdbx_seq_one_letter_code
_entity_poly.pdbx_strand_id
1 'polypeptide(L)'
;MKVKAAPRAKARLTSARRTGARGFTLIEILSALLVLSLLALMSYRGLGAVLDAREHTRYETDKWRRVAAFYARFERDVQLAAPRPVRSTTATGSGVSPAWRGEASATEQSRLEFSRFAATEGVDTARRIAYRLNEKNEVELWLWPGLDIAPDTLPARYPVLAGVKTFELQYLNPGLVWVNVWPSSPTDPPIPQAVRLRIVLASTEEIVRIFALQS
;
A
#
# COMPACT_ATOMS: atom_id res chain seq x y z
N MET A 1 75.70 0.36 -87.74
CA MET A 1 74.50 0.11 -86.94
C MET A 1 74.80 0.52 -85.47
N LYS A 2 74.32 1.67 -85.01
CA LYS A 2 74.56 2.19 -83.66
C LYS A 2 73.45 1.73 -82.70
N VAL A 3 73.78 0.92 -81.70
CA VAL A 3 72.84 0.51 -80.65
C VAL A 3 72.83 1.60 -79.58
N LYS A 4 71.69 2.20 -79.41
CA LYS A 4 71.41 3.28 -78.45
C LYS A 4 71.08 2.69 -77.10
N ALA A 5 71.94 2.94 -76.07
CA ALA A 5 71.74 2.52 -74.73
C ALA A 5 70.61 3.31 -74.02
N ALA A 6 69.70 2.60 -73.32
CA ALA A 6 68.64 3.18 -72.52
C ALA A 6 69.09 3.63 -71.13
N PRO A 7 68.57 4.73 -70.56
CA PRO A 7 69.00 5.24 -69.29
C PRO A 7 68.39 4.44 -68.14
N ARG A 8 69.21 4.02 -67.13
CA ARG A 8 68.83 3.40 -65.88
C ARG A 8 68.05 4.41 -65.02
N ALA A 9 66.80 4.08 -64.70
CA ALA A 9 66.00 4.77 -63.70
C ALA A 9 66.54 4.53 -62.27
N LYS A 10 66.92 5.63 -61.64
CA LYS A 10 67.30 5.61 -60.19
C LYS A 10 66.03 5.50 -59.35
N ALA A 11 65.84 4.34 -58.71
CA ALA A 11 64.82 4.15 -57.68
C ALA A 11 65.13 5.06 -56.49
N ARG A 12 64.23 6.01 -56.21
CA ARG A 12 64.24 6.81 -54.97
C ARG A 12 63.71 5.90 -53.84
N LEU A 13 64.59 5.50 -52.94
CA LEU A 13 64.19 4.91 -51.70
C LEU A 13 63.56 5.98 -50.80
N THR A 14 62.24 5.98 -50.74
CA THR A 14 61.49 6.77 -49.74
C THR A 14 61.75 6.19 -48.37
N SER A 15 62.57 6.86 -47.60
CA SER A 15 62.81 6.58 -46.18
C SER A 15 61.48 6.73 -45.40
N ALA A 16 60.87 5.61 -45.01
CA ALA A 16 59.76 5.61 -44.10
C ALA A 16 60.25 6.17 -42.75
N ARG A 17 59.79 7.37 -42.44
CA ARG A 17 59.99 7.98 -41.10
C ARG A 17 59.39 7.03 -40.05
N ARG A 18 60.22 6.31 -39.35
CA ARG A 18 59.84 5.60 -38.11
C ARG A 18 59.44 6.67 -37.10
N THR A 19 58.15 6.86 -36.91
CA THR A 19 57.60 7.57 -35.75
C THR A 19 58.00 6.78 -34.53
N GLY A 20 58.96 7.31 -33.76
CA GLY A 20 59.46 6.68 -32.54
C GLY A 20 58.28 6.48 -31.61
N ALA A 21 57.99 5.24 -31.25
CA ALA A 21 57.04 4.91 -30.21
C ALA A 21 57.54 5.56 -28.92
N ARG A 22 56.88 6.65 -28.47
CA ARG A 22 57.12 7.25 -27.16
C ARG A 22 56.56 6.30 -26.15
N GLY A 23 57.42 5.72 -25.30
CA GLY A 23 57.00 4.93 -24.14
C GLY A 23 56.30 5.82 -23.11
N PHE A 24 55.29 5.29 -22.45
CA PHE A 24 54.59 5.98 -21.36
C PHE A 24 55.55 6.25 -20.20
N THR A 25 55.46 7.42 -19.60
CA THR A 25 56.19 7.77 -18.40
C THR A 25 55.50 7.18 -17.18
N LEU A 26 56.31 6.85 -16.14
CA LEU A 26 55.76 6.35 -14.87
C LEU A 26 54.70 7.31 -14.28
N ILE A 27 54.94 8.60 -14.36
CA ILE A 27 54.04 9.63 -13.83
C ILE A 27 52.69 9.68 -14.60
N GLU A 28 52.71 9.41 -15.91
CA GLU A 28 51.53 9.36 -16.72
C GLU A 28 50.61 8.18 -16.34
N ILE A 29 51.21 7.02 -16.08
CA ILE A 29 50.49 5.84 -15.57
C ILE A 29 49.90 6.10 -14.16
N LEU A 30 50.67 6.71 -13.26
CA LEU A 30 50.22 7.04 -11.91
C LEU A 30 49.09 8.05 -11.92
N SER A 31 49.19 9.09 -12.76
CA SER A 31 48.13 10.08 -12.90
C SER A 31 46.87 9.48 -13.50
N ALA A 32 46.97 8.60 -14.50
CA ALA A 32 45.84 7.89 -15.07
C ALA A 32 45.15 6.97 -14.05
N LEU A 33 45.92 6.23 -13.26
CA LEU A 33 45.36 5.38 -12.18
C LEU A 33 44.69 6.21 -11.10
N LEU A 34 45.23 7.37 -10.73
CA LEU A 34 44.62 8.28 -9.77
C LEU A 34 43.24 8.78 -10.29
N VAL A 35 43.18 9.26 -11.52
CA VAL A 35 41.94 9.72 -12.13
C VAL A 35 40.91 8.57 -12.25
N LEU A 36 41.38 7.38 -12.66
CA LEU A 36 40.51 6.21 -12.77
C LEU A 36 39.95 5.80 -11.41
N SER A 37 40.76 5.83 -10.35
CA SER A 37 40.30 5.48 -8.99
C SER A 37 39.27 6.49 -8.46
N LEU A 38 39.44 7.78 -8.72
CA LEU A 38 38.47 8.81 -8.38
C LEU A 38 37.15 8.63 -9.12
N LEU A 39 37.21 8.34 -10.42
CA LEU A 39 36.03 8.06 -11.24
C LEU A 39 35.30 6.80 -10.74
N ALA A 40 36.04 5.73 -10.43
CA ALA A 40 35.47 4.51 -9.88
C ALA A 40 34.78 4.76 -8.53
N LEU A 41 35.40 5.56 -7.64
CA LEU A 41 34.82 5.92 -6.36
C LEU A 41 33.54 6.75 -6.52
N MET A 42 33.56 7.74 -7.41
CA MET A 42 32.36 8.56 -7.70
C MET A 42 31.23 7.71 -8.30
N SER A 43 31.56 6.81 -9.23
CA SER A 43 30.58 5.90 -9.83
C SER A 43 29.97 4.96 -8.80
N TYR A 44 30.76 4.42 -7.89
CA TYR A 44 30.29 3.55 -6.81
C TYR A 44 29.34 4.30 -5.85
N ARG A 45 29.70 5.52 -5.45
CA ARG A 45 28.85 6.36 -4.61
C ARG A 45 27.55 6.76 -5.31
N GLY A 46 27.63 7.10 -6.60
CA GLY A 46 26.46 7.42 -7.39
C GLY A 46 25.50 6.24 -7.52
N LEU A 47 26.02 5.04 -7.74
CA LEU A 47 25.20 3.82 -7.79
C LEU A 47 24.53 3.53 -6.44
N GLY A 48 25.25 3.67 -5.33
CA GLY A 48 24.71 3.52 -3.98
C GLY A 48 23.52 4.45 -3.74
N ALA A 49 23.68 5.74 -4.03
CA ALA A 49 22.59 6.72 -3.87
C ALA A 49 21.34 6.40 -4.72
N VAL A 50 21.52 5.87 -5.94
CA VAL A 50 20.42 5.44 -6.79
C VAL A 50 19.69 4.22 -6.22
N LEU A 51 20.42 3.26 -5.68
CA LEU A 51 19.83 2.06 -5.07
C LEU A 51 19.04 2.42 -3.82
N ASP A 52 19.56 3.29 -2.93
CA ASP A 52 18.89 3.77 -1.73
C ASP A 52 17.62 4.53 -2.08
N ALA A 53 17.67 5.43 -3.06
CA ALA A 53 16.51 6.16 -3.54
C ALA A 53 15.43 5.23 -4.12
N ARG A 54 15.84 4.18 -4.84
CA ARG A 54 14.92 3.18 -5.39
C ARG A 54 14.25 2.36 -4.28
N GLU A 55 15.00 1.98 -3.26
CA GLU A 55 14.46 1.21 -2.13
C GLU A 55 13.44 2.04 -1.34
N HIS A 56 13.77 3.30 -1.06
CA HIS A 56 12.85 4.24 -0.41
C HIS A 56 11.55 4.42 -1.23
N THR A 57 11.67 4.63 -2.54
CA THR A 57 10.50 4.78 -3.43
C THR A 57 9.62 3.51 -3.45
N ARG A 58 10.24 2.33 -3.43
CA ARG A 58 9.50 1.07 -3.36
C ARG A 58 8.73 0.94 -2.04
N TYR A 59 9.38 1.23 -0.93
CA TYR A 59 8.74 1.18 0.39
C TYR A 59 7.51 2.09 0.47
N GLU A 60 7.64 3.34 0.03
CA GLU A 60 6.53 4.28 -0.03
C GLU A 60 5.41 3.82 -0.97
N THR A 61 5.76 3.33 -2.15
CA THR A 61 4.78 2.79 -3.11
C THR A 61 3.99 1.61 -2.52
N ASP A 62 4.67 0.69 -1.85
CA ASP A 62 4.04 -0.49 -1.25
C ASP A 62 3.17 -0.11 -0.04
N LYS A 63 3.57 0.89 0.74
CA LYS A 63 2.74 1.47 1.81
C LYS A 63 1.42 2.00 1.24
N TRP A 64 1.49 2.88 0.24
CA TRP A 64 0.30 3.47 -0.36
C TRP A 64 -0.58 2.48 -1.10
N ARG A 65 0.01 1.46 -1.72
CA ARG A 65 -0.73 0.35 -2.33
C ARG A 65 -1.55 -0.42 -1.29
N ARG A 66 -0.98 -0.73 -0.12
CA ARG A 66 -1.71 -1.39 0.98
C ARG A 66 -2.85 -0.53 1.50
N VAL A 67 -2.61 0.77 1.70
CA VAL A 67 -3.64 1.73 2.12
C VAL A 67 -4.78 1.79 1.09
N ALA A 68 -4.46 1.92 -0.20
CA ALA A 68 -5.46 1.95 -1.26
C ALA A 68 -6.29 0.65 -1.33
N ALA A 69 -5.63 -0.50 -1.19
CA ALA A 69 -6.29 -1.80 -1.17
C ALA A 69 -7.25 -1.94 0.03
N PHE A 70 -6.85 -1.44 1.20
CA PHE A 70 -7.71 -1.40 2.38
C PHE A 70 -8.96 -0.55 2.13
N TYR A 71 -8.81 0.69 1.62
CA TYR A 71 -9.96 1.56 1.35
C TYR A 71 -10.89 0.97 0.29
N ALA A 72 -10.36 0.39 -0.78
CA ALA A 72 -11.17 -0.27 -1.81
C ALA A 72 -11.95 -1.47 -1.26
N ARG A 73 -11.34 -2.23 -0.33
CA ARG A 73 -12.02 -3.31 0.37
C ARG A 73 -13.11 -2.78 1.30
N PHE A 74 -12.78 -1.81 2.13
CA PHE A 74 -13.73 -1.20 3.06
C PHE A 74 -14.94 -0.62 2.32
N GLU A 75 -14.73 0.12 1.23
CA GLU A 75 -15.79 0.66 0.37
C GLU A 75 -16.71 -0.44 -0.15
N ARG A 76 -16.14 -1.51 -0.70
CA ARG A 76 -16.93 -2.66 -1.17
C ARG A 76 -17.74 -3.29 -0.05
N ASP A 77 -17.14 -3.45 1.13
CA ASP A 77 -17.81 -4.07 2.26
C ASP A 77 -18.99 -3.22 2.76
N VAL A 78 -18.84 -1.90 2.85
CA VAL A 78 -19.91 -1.01 3.29
C VAL A 78 -20.99 -0.84 2.23
N GLN A 79 -20.67 -0.88 0.93
CA GLN A 79 -21.64 -0.85 -0.15
C GLN A 79 -22.52 -2.11 -0.21
N LEU A 80 -22.00 -3.24 0.27
CA LEU A 80 -22.73 -4.50 0.40
C LEU A 80 -23.48 -4.63 1.73
N ALA A 81 -23.58 -3.56 2.52
CA ALA A 81 -24.29 -3.58 3.79
C ALA A 81 -25.72 -4.09 3.64
N ALA A 82 -26.13 -5.00 4.51
CA ALA A 82 -27.44 -5.61 4.51
C ALA A 82 -28.23 -5.18 5.74
N PRO A 83 -29.49 -4.71 5.60
CA PRO A 83 -30.33 -4.31 6.74
C PRO A 83 -30.88 -5.53 7.50
N ARG A 84 -30.01 -6.49 7.79
CA ARG A 84 -30.39 -7.74 8.47
C ARG A 84 -29.77 -7.78 9.86
N PRO A 85 -30.60 -7.76 10.93
CA PRO A 85 -30.12 -7.95 12.29
C PRO A 85 -29.58 -9.36 12.49
N VAL A 86 -28.71 -9.50 13.47
CA VAL A 86 -28.08 -10.78 13.87
C VAL A 86 -28.77 -11.30 15.12
N ARG A 87 -29.10 -12.57 15.11
CA ARG A 87 -29.49 -13.28 16.32
C ARG A 87 -28.25 -13.79 17.03
N SER A 88 -27.99 -13.25 18.19
CA SER A 88 -26.90 -13.71 19.05
C SER A 88 -27.50 -14.41 20.25
N THR A 89 -27.17 -15.67 20.41
CA THR A 89 -27.50 -16.40 21.66
C THR A 89 -26.30 -16.18 22.58
N THR A 90 -26.49 -15.32 23.58
CA THR A 90 -25.50 -15.19 24.69
C THR A 90 -25.88 -16.07 25.85
N ALA A 91 -24.93 -16.38 26.75
CA ALA A 91 -25.19 -17.15 27.97
C ALA A 91 -26.30 -16.53 28.87
N THR A 92 -26.62 -15.25 28.69
CA THR A 92 -27.63 -14.51 29.43
C THR A 92 -28.96 -14.35 28.68
N GLY A 93 -29.11 -14.90 27.47
CA GLY A 93 -30.36 -14.86 26.70
C GLY A 93 -30.17 -14.70 25.21
N SER A 94 -31.25 -14.90 24.44
CA SER A 94 -31.31 -14.63 23.01
C SER A 94 -31.49 -13.14 22.80
N GLY A 95 -30.49 -12.46 22.26
CA GLY A 95 -30.54 -11.04 21.89
C GLY A 95 -30.53 -10.84 20.36
N VAL A 96 -31.14 -9.74 19.90
CA VAL A 96 -31.04 -9.30 18.51
C VAL A 96 -30.06 -8.13 18.45
N SER A 97 -28.94 -8.31 17.75
CA SER A 97 -28.00 -7.25 17.50
C SER A 97 -28.38 -6.48 16.23
N PRO A 98 -28.31 -5.15 16.20
CA PRO A 98 -28.71 -4.37 15.03
C PRO A 98 -27.87 -4.74 13.79
N ALA A 99 -28.44 -4.49 12.63
CA ALA A 99 -27.77 -4.75 11.33
C ALA A 99 -26.43 -4.02 11.21
N TRP A 100 -26.34 -2.81 11.76
CA TRP A 100 -25.16 -1.98 11.82
C TRP A 100 -24.94 -1.49 13.25
N ARG A 101 -23.72 -1.66 13.75
CA ARG A 101 -23.33 -1.20 15.09
C ARG A 101 -21.98 -0.51 15.00
N GLY A 102 -21.98 0.75 15.36
CA GLY A 102 -20.77 1.56 15.46
C GLY A 102 -20.55 1.98 16.90
N GLU A 103 -19.38 1.68 17.45
CA GLU A 103 -18.99 2.06 18.81
C GLU A 103 -17.79 2.99 18.75
N ALA A 104 -17.87 4.12 19.45
CA ALA A 104 -16.71 4.95 19.74
C ALA A 104 -16.06 4.44 21.01
N SER A 105 -14.74 4.33 21.01
CA SER A 105 -13.98 4.05 22.23
C SER A 105 -13.45 5.36 22.82
N ALA A 106 -13.31 5.41 24.13
CA ALA A 106 -12.67 6.52 24.84
C ALA A 106 -11.18 6.72 24.46
N THR A 107 -10.58 5.74 23.80
CA THR A 107 -9.18 5.73 23.34
C THR A 107 -9.03 5.99 21.84
N GLU A 108 -9.96 6.72 21.20
CA GLU A 108 -9.93 7.03 19.75
C GLU A 108 -9.92 5.80 18.82
N GLN A 109 -10.38 4.67 19.33
CA GLN A 109 -10.46 3.42 18.58
C GLN A 109 -11.92 3.05 18.37
N SER A 110 -12.43 3.26 17.18
CA SER A 110 -13.78 2.86 16.82
C SER A 110 -13.86 1.37 16.51
N ARG A 111 -14.98 0.76 16.84
CA ARG A 111 -15.37 -0.57 16.39
C ARG A 111 -16.58 -0.46 15.51
N LEU A 112 -16.48 -1.03 14.32
CA LEU A 112 -17.60 -1.14 13.40
C LEU A 112 -17.95 -2.60 13.20
N GLU A 113 -19.23 -2.92 13.34
CA GLU A 113 -19.75 -4.26 13.13
C GLU A 113 -21.06 -4.19 12.35
N PHE A 114 -21.18 -4.92 11.24
CA PHE A 114 -22.38 -4.89 10.42
C PHE A 114 -22.61 -6.17 9.63
N SER A 115 -23.85 -6.35 9.20
CA SER A 115 -24.23 -7.42 8.29
C SER A 115 -23.99 -6.98 6.85
N ARG A 116 -23.39 -7.83 6.02
CA ARG A 116 -23.24 -7.58 4.60
C ARG A 116 -23.66 -8.78 3.76
N PHE A 117 -24.09 -8.54 2.54
CA PHE A 117 -24.23 -9.61 1.54
C PHE A 117 -22.84 -10.09 1.12
N ALA A 118 -22.70 -11.37 0.92
CA ALA A 118 -21.46 -11.96 0.37
C ALA A 118 -21.88 -12.90 -0.75
N ALA A 119 -21.54 -12.56 -1.97
CA ALA A 119 -21.64 -13.48 -3.09
C ALA A 119 -20.62 -14.60 -2.87
N THR A 120 -21.09 -15.81 -2.58
CA THR A 120 -20.28 -17.02 -2.59
C THR A 120 -21.02 -17.99 -3.50
N GLU A 121 -20.46 -18.28 -4.66
CA GLU A 121 -20.97 -19.25 -5.63
C GLU A 121 -22.46 -19.11 -6.00
N GLY A 122 -22.94 -17.88 -6.23
CA GLY A 122 -24.29 -17.60 -6.67
C GLY A 122 -25.37 -17.65 -5.60
N VAL A 123 -25.00 -17.79 -4.32
CA VAL A 123 -25.91 -17.69 -3.19
C VAL A 123 -25.57 -16.45 -2.38
N ASP A 124 -26.48 -15.47 -2.33
CA ASP A 124 -26.35 -14.27 -1.49
C ASP A 124 -26.54 -14.65 -0.02
N THR A 125 -25.50 -15.15 0.61
CA THR A 125 -25.49 -15.40 2.05
C THR A 125 -25.05 -14.15 2.78
N ALA A 126 -25.90 -13.62 3.64
CA ALA A 126 -25.51 -12.53 4.51
C ALA A 126 -24.57 -13.02 5.60
N ARG A 127 -23.51 -12.24 5.88
CA ARG A 127 -22.51 -12.54 6.90
C ARG A 127 -22.30 -11.33 7.81
N ARG A 128 -21.93 -11.60 9.03
CA ARG A 128 -21.51 -10.57 9.98
C ARG A 128 -20.03 -10.32 9.82
N ILE A 129 -19.65 -9.04 9.75
CA ILE A 129 -18.25 -8.62 9.73
C ILE A 129 -18.02 -7.50 10.74
N ALA A 130 -16.78 -7.34 11.18
CA ALA A 130 -16.36 -6.20 11.98
C ALA A 130 -14.98 -5.69 11.57
N TYR A 131 -14.79 -4.39 11.74
CA TYR A 131 -13.50 -3.71 11.65
C TYR A 131 -13.13 -3.12 13.01
N ARG A 132 -11.90 -3.34 13.45
CA ARG A 132 -11.37 -2.77 14.68
C ARG A 132 -9.85 -2.59 14.59
N LEU A 133 -9.33 -1.67 15.36
CA LEU A 133 -7.89 -1.55 15.59
C LEU A 133 -7.49 -2.49 16.73
N ASN A 134 -6.41 -3.25 16.57
CA ASN A 134 -5.84 -4.11 17.59
C ASN A 134 -4.69 -3.42 18.35
N GLU A 135 -4.21 -4.07 19.40
CA GLU A 135 -3.09 -3.57 20.23
C GLU A 135 -1.75 -3.48 19.47
N LYS A 136 -1.63 -4.15 18.33
CA LYS A 136 -0.43 -4.11 17.46
C LYS A 136 -0.48 -2.98 16.43
N ASN A 137 -1.46 -2.06 16.56
CA ASN A 137 -1.69 -1.00 15.57
C ASN A 137 -2.02 -1.51 14.16
N GLU A 138 -2.82 -2.60 14.11
CA GLU A 138 -3.30 -3.17 12.86
C GLU A 138 -4.83 -3.10 12.83
N VAL A 139 -5.40 -2.67 11.71
CA VAL A 139 -6.82 -2.82 11.48
C VAL A 139 -7.10 -4.28 11.13
N GLU A 140 -7.95 -4.92 11.93
CA GLU A 140 -8.40 -6.28 11.72
C GLU A 140 -9.81 -6.30 11.11
N LEU A 141 -10.02 -7.19 10.17
CA LEU A 141 -11.31 -7.63 9.70
C LEU A 141 -11.69 -8.93 10.42
N TRP A 142 -12.81 -8.90 11.10
CA TRP A 142 -13.42 -10.08 11.71
C TRP A 142 -14.56 -10.56 10.83
N LEU A 143 -14.64 -11.86 10.60
CA LEU A 143 -15.62 -12.48 9.71
C LEU A 143 -16.29 -13.66 10.42
N TRP A 144 -17.59 -13.57 10.64
CA TRP A 144 -18.38 -14.69 11.12
C TRP A 144 -18.93 -15.53 9.95
N PRO A 145 -19.14 -16.83 10.15
CA PRO A 145 -19.60 -17.73 9.08
C PRO A 145 -21.04 -17.45 8.62
N GLY A 146 -21.85 -16.80 9.45
CA GLY A 146 -23.26 -16.48 9.16
C GLY A 146 -23.79 -15.34 9.99
N LEU A 147 -25.11 -15.15 9.98
CA LEU A 147 -25.82 -14.17 10.84
C LEU A 147 -26.34 -14.81 12.13
N ASP A 148 -26.65 -16.09 12.11
CA ASP A 148 -27.02 -16.83 13.34
C ASP A 148 -25.75 -17.32 14.02
N ILE A 149 -25.36 -16.61 15.07
CA ILE A 149 -24.09 -16.81 15.75
C ILE A 149 -24.38 -17.53 17.06
N ALA A 150 -23.90 -18.77 17.20
CA ALA A 150 -23.91 -19.49 18.47
C ALA A 150 -22.97 -18.79 19.47
N PRO A 151 -23.22 -18.93 20.83
CA PRO A 151 -22.47 -18.21 21.84
C PRO A 151 -20.95 -18.33 21.74
N ASP A 152 -20.47 -19.50 21.33
CA ASP A 152 -19.04 -19.84 21.29
C ASP A 152 -18.42 -19.70 19.89
N THR A 153 -19.16 -19.14 18.94
CA THR A 153 -18.65 -18.97 17.56
C THR A 153 -17.66 -17.81 17.50
N LEU A 154 -16.37 -18.14 17.37
CA LEU A 154 -15.32 -17.13 17.18
C LEU A 154 -15.24 -16.72 15.72
N PRO A 155 -15.06 -15.41 15.44
CA PRO A 155 -14.81 -14.94 14.09
C PRO A 155 -13.42 -15.32 13.60
N ALA A 156 -13.28 -15.56 12.30
CA ALA A 156 -11.98 -15.54 11.65
C ALA A 156 -11.45 -14.10 11.63
N ARG A 157 -10.16 -13.90 11.94
CA ARG A 157 -9.53 -12.58 12.07
C ARG A 157 -8.43 -12.43 11.05
N TYR A 158 -8.45 -11.32 10.33
CA TYR A 158 -7.48 -11.03 9.27
C TYR A 158 -6.94 -9.61 9.48
N PRO A 159 -5.62 -9.42 9.63
CA PRO A 159 -5.02 -8.09 9.58
C PRO A 159 -5.14 -7.57 8.14
N VAL A 160 -5.75 -6.41 7.97
CA VAL A 160 -6.02 -5.82 6.64
C VAL A 160 -5.24 -4.54 6.39
N LEU A 161 -4.77 -3.86 7.44
CA LEU A 161 -3.89 -2.70 7.34
C LEU A 161 -3.05 -2.59 8.62
N ALA A 162 -1.74 -2.60 8.48
CA ALA A 162 -0.80 -2.42 9.58
C ALA A 162 -0.29 -0.97 9.65
N GLY A 163 0.27 -0.59 10.82
CA GLY A 163 0.86 0.72 11.04
C GLY A 163 -0.18 1.84 11.16
N VAL A 164 -1.33 1.55 11.78
CA VAL A 164 -2.42 2.50 12.01
C VAL A 164 -2.39 2.95 13.47
N LYS A 165 -2.20 4.25 13.69
CA LYS A 165 -2.22 4.86 15.03
C LYS A 165 -3.64 5.15 15.49
N THR A 166 -4.50 5.66 14.59
CA THR A 166 -5.88 6.04 14.89
C THR A 166 -6.81 5.48 13.83
N PHE A 167 -7.93 4.91 14.29
CA PHE A 167 -9.00 4.38 13.44
C PHE A 167 -10.33 4.89 13.99
N GLU A 168 -10.88 5.94 13.37
CA GLU A 168 -12.11 6.61 13.80
C GLU A 168 -13.19 6.50 12.75
N LEU A 169 -14.42 6.32 13.22
CA LEU A 169 -15.61 6.20 12.41
C LEU A 169 -16.68 7.15 12.90
N GLN A 170 -17.34 7.80 11.95
CA GLN A 170 -18.53 8.61 12.17
C GLN A 170 -19.61 8.20 11.20
N TYR A 171 -20.86 8.35 11.61
CA TYR A 171 -22.05 7.91 10.87
C TYR A 171 -22.97 9.10 10.61
N LEU A 172 -23.48 9.20 9.40
CA LEU A 172 -24.43 10.26 9.02
C LEU A 172 -25.85 9.79 9.34
N ASN A 173 -26.51 10.48 10.26
CA ASN A 173 -27.89 10.18 10.63
C ASN A 173 -28.91 10.81 9.63
N PRO A 174 -30.21 10.47 9.72
CA PRO A 174 -31.25 11.06 8.86
C PRO A 174 -31.37 12.59 8.98
N GLY A 175 -30.97 13.17 10.11
CA GLY A 175 -30.91 14.61 10.29
C GLY A 175 -29.68 15.28 9.69
N LEU A 176 -28.86 14.56 8.89
CA LEU A 176 -27.61 15.03 8.28
C LEU A 176 -26.55 15.47 9.31
N VAL A 177 -26.58 14.89 10.51
CA VAL A 177 -25.60 15.12 11.57
C VAL A 177 -24.65 13.93 11.68
N TRP A 178 -23.35 14.20 11.78
CA TRP A 178 -22.34 13.18 12.03
C TRP A 178 -22.32 12.79 13.50
N VAL A 179 -22.51 11.50 13.77
CA VAL A 179 -22.51 10.90 15.11
C VAL A 179 -21.40 9.86 15.25
N ASN A 180 -20.88 9.69 16.45
CA ASN A 180 -19.75 8.76 16.70
C ASN A 180 -20.21 7.33 17.05
N VAL A 181 -21.49 7.14 17.28
CA VAL A 181 -22.08 5.85 17.66
C VAL A 181 -23.27 5.56 16.75
N TRP A 182 -23.45 4.30 16.37
CA TRP A 182 -24.62 3.88 15.59
C TRP A 182 -25.21 2.58 16.14
N PRO A 183 -26.54 2.43 16.30
CA PRO A 183 -27.52 3.51 16.18
C PRO A 183 -27.33 4.58 17.25
N SER A 184 -27.62 5.84 16.95
CA SER A 184 -27.57 6.96 17.90
C SER A 184 -28.92 7.16 18.59
N SER A 185 -30.00 6.67 17.97
CA SER A 185 -31.36 6.70 18.46
C SER A 185 -32.07 5.38 18.16
N PRO A 186 -33.05 4.97 18.98
CA PRO A 186 -33.90 3.81 18.68
C PRO A 186 -34.71 3.93 17.38
N THR A 187 -34.90 5.14 16.87
CA THR A 187 -35.62 5.45 15.63
C THR A 187 -34.72 5.50 14.40
N ASP A 188 -33.40 5.34 14.58
CA ASP A 188 -32.47 5.33 13.46
C ASP A 188 -32.73 4.15 12.51
N PRO A 189 -32.53 4.33 11.20
CA PRO A 189 -32.65 3.25 10.25
C PRO A 189 -31.59 2.16 10.51
N PRO A 190 -31.79 0.93 10.01
CA PRO A 190 -30.88 -0.19 10.22
C PRO A 190 -29.44 0.08 9.75
N ILE A 191 -29.24 0.98 8.78
CA ILE A 191 -27.97 1.35 8.17
C ILE A 191 -27.89 2.88 8.11
N PRO A 192 -26.73 3.52 8.42
CA PRO A 192 -26.56 4.96 8.30
C PRO A 192 -26.55 5.40 6.82
N GLN A 193 -26.78 6.69 6.55
CA GLN A 193 -26.74 7.23 5.19
C GLN A 193 -25.32 7.27 4.62
N ALA A 194 -24.32 7.50 5.46
CA ALA A 194 -22.92 7.51 5.08
C ALA A 194 -22.02 7.18 6.28
N VAL A 195 -20.83 6.72 5.97
CA VAL A 195 -19.76 6.50 6.96
C VAL A 195 -18.57 7.37 6.61
N ARG A 196 -18.05 8.10 7.58
CA ARG A 196 -16.77 8.80 7.50
C ARG A 196 -15.72 7.98 8.23
N LEU A 197 -14.68 7.59 7.52
CA LEU A 197 -13.54 6.88 8.07
C LEU A 197 -12.34 7.81 8.09
N ARG A 198 -11.75 8.01 9.27
CA ARG A 198 -10.51 8.74 9.52
C ARG A 198 -9.45 7.76 9.98
N ILE A 199 -8.32 7.71 9.29
CA ILE A 199 -7.15 6.91 9.65
C ILE A 199 -5.95 7.82 9.78
N VAL A 200 -5.20 7.66 10.87
CA VAL A 200 -3.87 8.25 11.04
C VAL A 200 -2.85 7.11 11.04
N LEU A 201 -1.90 7.15 10.11
CA LEU A 201 -0.84 6.16 10.03
C LEU A 201 0.25 6.43 11.09
N ALA A 202 1.05 5.43 11.41
CA ALA A 202 2.20 5.58 12.30
C ALA A 202 3.24 6.60 11.78
N SER A 203 3.30 6.76 10.46
CA SER A 203 4.10 7.76 9.75
C SER A 203 3.47 9.18 9.73
N THR A 204 2.37 9.37 10.50
CA THR A 204 1.66 10.64 10.75
C THR A 204 0.74 11.15 9.64
N GLU A 205 0.66 10.48 8.50
CA GLU A 205 -0.29 10.87 7.45
C GLU A 205 -1.72 10.59 7.90
N GLU A 206 -2.59 11.58 7.68
CA GLU A 206 -4.01 11.51 7.96
C GLU A 206 -4.80 11.35 6.66
N ILE A 207 -5.71 10.40 6.65
CA ILE A 207 -6.57 10.13 5.50
C ILE A 207 -8.01 10.07 5.98
N VAL A 208 -8.86 10.92 5.41
CA VAL A 208 -10.30 10.95 5.68
C VAL A 208 -11.05 10.61 4.40
N ARG A 209 -11.98 9.65 4.47
CA ARG A 209 -12.89 9.32 3.36
C ARG A 209 -14.31 9.17 3.85
N ILE A 210 -15.25 9.52 2.98
CA ILE A 210 -16.69 9.39 3.20
C ILE A 210 -17.23 8.41 2.18
N PHE A 211 -18.00 7.44 2.66
CA PHE A 211 -18.65 6.42 1.85
C PHE A 211 -20.16 6.58 2.00
N ALA A 212 -20.84 6.90 0.92
CA ALA A 212 -22.30 6.89 0.89
C ALA A 212 -22.80 5.45 0.88
N LEU A 213 -23.86 5.18 1.63
CA LEU A 213 -24.49 3.87 1.71
C LEU A 213 -25.81 3.92 0.95
N GLN A 214 -26.12 2.85 0.25
CA GLN A 214 -27.44 2.70 -0.38
C GLN A 214 -28.42 2.25 0.70
N SER A 215 -29.34 3.12 1.06
CA SER A 215 -30.47 2.84 1.98
C SER A 215 -31.64 2.23 1.24
#